data_e8ccee7d473ca9298d083636405c4290
#
_entry.id   e8ccee7d473ca9298d083636405c4290
#
_cell.length_a   1.000
_cell.length_b   1.000
_cell.length_c   1.000
_cell.angle_alpha   90.00
_cell.angle_beta   90.00
_cell.angle_gamma   90.00
#
_symmetry.space_group_name_H-M   'P 1'
#
loop_
_entity.id
_entity.type
_entity.pdbx_description
1 polymer ?
#
loop_
_entity_poly.entity_id
_entity_poly.type
_entity_poly.pdbx_seq_one_letter_code
_entity_poly.pdbx_strand_id
1 'polypeptide(L)'
;VVRPAPPGPDPAALEQLTDWVTDAARPVIICGGYGQRAGDADTLARLAEKHALPVIAYRPRHSPIPSDHPWHIGFEVGAHVKSADLIIVVDSDAPWLPQLHTPNPDARVVHIGADPLLSDYVMRNFPSHLGITGQSSLVLAGLDAALSERGPSPYVAKRRKTVDAAQANLREIGTKEVQTASKKSLSTTPWIAHCLNAAKGPEDLVVTEMVFPMHLLDFPEPGCHFGLSPAGGLGWGLGESIGLKLANPDRRVIAVVGDGSYMFGNPTPAHFVCEALALPILTIIVNN
;
A
#
# COMPACT_ATOMS: atom_id res chain seq x y z
N VAL A 1 -16.86 2.99 -26.85
CA VAL A 1 -15.42 2.73 -27.06
C VAL A 1 -15.12 1.38 -26.44
N VAL A 2 -14.62 0.44 -27.27
CA VAL A 2 -14.20 -0.88 -26.80
C VAL A 2 -12.83 -0.69 -26.11
N ARG A 3 -12.69 -1.10 -24.87
CA ARG A 3 -11.41 -1.12 -24.16
C ARG A 3 -10.61 -2.35 -24.63
N PRO A 4 -9.32 -2.21 -24.98
CA PRO A 4 -8.48 -3.37 -25.28
C PRO A 4 -8.37 -4.28 -24.05
N ALA A 5 -8.21 -5.58 -24.30
CA ALA A 5 -7.88 -6.51 -23.22
C ALA A 5 -6.52 -6.12 -22.60
N PRO A 6 -6.39 -6.19 -21.28
CA PRO A 6 -5.12 -5.88 -20.64
C PRO A 6 -4.07 -6.94 -20.98
N PRO A 7 -2.77 -6.55 -21.10
CA PRO A 7 -1.71 -7.49 -21.37
C PRO A 7 -1.50 -8.44 -20.18
N GLY A 8 -1.35 -9.73 -20.47
CA GLY A 8 -0.88 -10.73 -19.50
C GLY A 8 0.66 -10.74 -19.43
N PRO A 9 1.25 -11.50 -18.48
CA PRO A 9 2.69 -11.65 -18.37
C PRO A 9 3.29 -12.46 -19.53
N ASP A 10 4.56 -12.21 -19.83
CA ASP A 10 5.36 -13.13 -20.63
C ASP A 10 5.50 -14.47 -19.89
N PRO A 11 5.23 -15.63 -20.55
CA PRO A 11 5.27 -16.93 -19.90
C PRO A 11 6.65 -17.31 -19.33
N ALA A 12 7.74 -16.97 -20.03
CA ALA A 12 9.09 -17.30 -19.57
C ALA A 12 9.50 -16.45 -18.36
N ALA A 13 9.12 -15.17 -18.35
CA ALA A 13 9.32 -14.30 -17.21
C ALA A 13 8.50 -14.73 -15.98
N LEU A 14 7.28 -15.22 -16.21
CA LEU A 14 6.44 -15.76 -15.14
C LEU A 14 7.02 -17.05 -14.56
N GLU A 15 7.52 -17.95 -15.40
CA GLU A 15 8.20 -19.18 -14.97
C GLU A 15 9.43 -18.86 -14.13
N GLN A 16 10.27 -17.93 -14.58
CA GLN A 16 11.45 -17.47 -13.83
C GLN A 16 11.09 -16.89 -12.48
N LEU A 17 10.04 -16.06 -12.39
CA LEU A 17 9.55 -15.54 -11.13
C LEU A 17 9.06 -16.67 -10.22
N THR A 18 8.35 -17.66 -10.78
CA THR A 18 7.85 -18.82 -10.02
C THR A 18 8.99 -19.62 -9.41
N ASP A 19 10.08 -19.85 -10.16
CA ASP A 19 11.30 -20.49 -9.63
C ASP A 19 11.88 -19.70 -8.45
N TRP A 20 12.04 -18.40 -8.64
CA TRP A 20 12.62 -17.55 -7.59
C TRP A 20 11.77 -17.47 -6.34
N VAL A 21 10.45 -17.44 -6.47
CA VAL A 21 9.53 -17.48 -5.31
C VAL A 21 9.60 -18.81 -4.58
N THR A 22 9.70 -19.90 -5.33
CA THR A 22 9.81 -21.25 -4.75
C THR A 22 11.08 -21.40 -3.90
N ASP A 23 12.21 -20.89 -4.40
CA ASP A 23 13.54 -21.02 -3.80
C ASP A 23 13.82 -19.97 -2.70
N ALA A 24 13.08 -18.85 -2.67
CA ALA A 24 13.31 -17.79 -1.71
C ALA A 24 12.98 -18.22 -0.27
N ALA A 25 13.90 -18.02 0.64
CA ALA A 25 13.67 -18.27 2.06
C ALA A 25 13.05 -17.06 2.78
N ARG A 26 13.26 -15.85 2.25
CA ARG A 26 12.79 -14.56 2.79
C ARG A 26 12.29 -13.66 1.67
N PRO A 27 11.26 -14.06 0.91
CA PRO A 27 10.64 -13.18 -0.07
C PRO A 27 9.89 -12.05 0.61
N VAL A 28 9.73 -10.92 -0.09
CA VAL A 28 8.85 -9.82 0.32
C VAL A 28 8.19 -9.21 -0.92
N ILE A 29 6.89 -8.93 -0.82
CA ILE A 29 6.13 -8.16 -1.82
C ILE A 29 5.99 -6.74 -1.31
N ILE A 30 6.34 -5.75 -2.15
CA ILE A 30 6.21 -4.33 -1.85
C ILE A 30 5.21 -3.73 -2.84
N CYS A 31 4.08 -3.23 -2.33
CA CYS A 31 3.03 -2.61 -3.11
C CYS A 31 2.96 -1.10 -2.85
N GLY A 32 2.85 -0.29 -3.93
CA GLY A 32 2.63 1.16 -3.84
C GLY A 32 1.29 1.58 -4.46
N GLY A 33 1.11 1.36 -5.74
CA GLY A 33 -0.09 1.72 -6.51
C GLY A 33 -1.10 0.61 -6.75
N TYR A 34 -0.84 -0.59 -6.31
CA TYR A 34 -1.72 -1.75 -6.47
C TYR A 34 -2.97 -1.64 -5.59
N GLY A 35 -4.08 -2.23 -6.02
CA GLY A 35 -5.34 -2.24 -5.26
C GLY A 35 -6.41 -1.27 -5.78
N GLN A 36 -6.21 -0.70 -6.98
CA GLN A 36 -7.17 0.25 -7.57
C GLN A 36 -8.43 -0.43 -8.15
N ARG A 37 -8.31 -1.67 -8.58
CA ARG A 37 -9.41 -2.38 -9.25
C ARG A 37 -10.10 -3.32 -8.29
N ALA A 38 -11.40 -3.50 -8.48
CA ALA A 38 -12.15 -4.51 -7.76
C ALA A 38 -11.48 -5.88 -7.90
N GLY A 39 -11.28 -6.60 -6.80
CA GLY A 39 -10.65 -7.91 -6.73
C GLY A 39 -9.11 -7.92 -6.73
N ASP A 40 -8.44 -6.76 -6.89
CA ASP A 40 -6.98 -6.69 -6.79
C ASP A 40 -6.50 -7.15 -5.41
N ALA A 41 -7.07 -6.58 -4.34
CA ALA A 41 -6.70 -6.92 -2.97
C ALA A 41 -6.98 -8.40 -2.64
N ASP A 42 -8.09 -8.95 -3.09
CA ASP A 42 -8.42 -10.37 -2.91
C ASP A 42 -7.42 -11.28 -3.62
N THR A 43 -6.97 -10.87 -4.80
CA THR A 43 -5.98 -11.62 -5.58
C THR A 43 -4.64 -11.66 -4.84
N LEU A 44 -4.19 -10.53 -4.31
CA LEU A 44 -2.95 -10.46 -3.54
C LEU A 44 -3.08 -11.18 -2.20
N ALA A 45 -4.20 -11.01 -1.48
CA ALA A 45 -4.44 -11.67 -0.20
C ALA A 45 -4.40 -13.21 -0.34
N ARG A 46 -5.10 -13.74 -1.35
CA ARG A 46 -5.10 -15.17 -1.65
C ARG A 46 -3.70 -15.69 -2.01
N LEU A 47 -2.97 -14.98 -2.87
CA LEU A 47 -1.59 -15.33 -3.23
C LEU A 47 -0.69 -15.33 -1.99
N ALA A 48 -0.77 -14.29 -1.17
CA ALA A 48 0.03 -14.13 0.04
C ALA A 48 -0.21 -15.26 1.04
N GLU A 49 -1.48 -15.59 1.29
CA GLU A 49 -1.86 -16.64 2.23
C GLU A 49 -1.46 -18.03 1.73
N LYS A 50 -1.80 -18.35 0.49
CA LYS A 50 -1.59 -19.67 -0.09
C LYS A 50 -0.11 -20.03 -0.24
N HIS A 51 0.74 -19.05 -0.57
CA HIS A 51 2.16 -19.28 -0.83
C HIS A 51 3.09 -18.68 0.22
N ALA A 52 2.53 -18.22 1.34
CA ALA A 52 3.28 -17.68 2.48
C ALA A 52 4.19 -16.50 2.07
N LEU A 53 3.62 -15.49 1.41
CA LEU A 53 4.35 -14.33 0.89
C LEU A 53 4.03 -13.07 1.71
N PRO A 54 5.00 -12.54 2.48
CA PRO A 54 4.82 -11.31 3.24
C PRO A 54 4.59 -10.09 2.32
N VAL A 55 3.62 -9.23 2.67
CA VAL A 55 3.25 -8.03 1.91
C VAL A 55 3.49 -6.78 2.74
N ILE A 56 4.14 -5.80 2.14
CA ILE A 56 4.31 -4.45 2.67
C ILE A 56 3.53 -3.47 1.79
N ALA A 57 2.68 -2.66 2.41
CA ALA A 57 2.01 -1.55 1.75
C ALA A 57 2.86 -0.28 1.90
N TYR A 58 3.93 -0.14 1.10
CA TYR A 58 4.84 0.99 1.24
C TYR A 58 4.32 2.22 0.50
N ARG A 59 4.04 3.30 1.27
CA ARG A 59 3.44 4.54 0.75
C ARG A 59 2.24 4.24 -0.17
N PRO A 60 1.26 3.48 0.29
CA PRO A 60 0.21 2.97 -0.55
C PRO A 60 -0.72 4.09 -1.00
N ARG A 61 -1.03 4.13 -2.29
CA ARG A 61 -2.11 4.98 -2.84
C ARG A 61 -3.48 4.39 -2.54
N HIS A 62 -3.55 3.08 -2.44
CA HIS A 62 -4.75 2.31 -2.08
C HIS A 62 -4.33 1.16 -1.16
N SER A 63 -5.26 0.61 -0.39
CA SER A 63 -4.97 -0.59 0.41
C SER A 63 -4.79 -1.80 -0.50
N PRO A 64 -3.56 -2.31 -0.68
CA PRO A 64 -3.30 -3.42 -1.59
C PRO A 64 -3.74 -4.77 -1.03
N ILE A 65 -3.94 -4.85 0.28
CA ILE A 65 -4.34 -6.02 1.06
C ILE A 65 -5.06 -5.51 2.32
N PRO A 66 -6.03 -6.23 2.90
CA PRO A 66 -6.60 -5.86 4.20
C PRO A 66 -5.52 -5.64 5.28
N SER A 67 -5.68 -4.62 6.11
CA SER A 67 -4.66 -4.26 7.12
C SER A 67 -4.48 -5.34 8.19
N ASP A 68 -5.52 -6.12 8.47
CA ASP A 68 -5.56 -7.22 9.42
C ASP A 68 -5.16 -8.59 8.81
N HIS A 69 -4.84 -8.60 7.51
CA HIS A 69 -4.48 -9.84 6.83
C HIS A 69 -3.24 -10.49 7.45
N PRO A 70 -3.23 -11.83 7.70
CA PRO A 70 -2.14 -12.53 8.38
C PRO A 70 -0.76 -12.43 7.72
N TRP A 71 -0.69 -12.01 6.46
CA TRP A 71 0.56 -11.83 5.70
C TRP A 71 0.89 -10.37 5.44
N HIS A 72 0.08 -9.41 5.91
CA HIS A 72 0.44 -8.00 5.89
C HIS A 72 1.41 -7.69 7.03
N ILE A 73 2.61 -7.20 6.70
CA ILE A 73 3.68 -6.94 7.67
C ILE A 73 3.98 -5.45 7.86
N GLY A 74 3.04 -4.58 7.46
CA GLY A 74 3.07 -3.15 7.74
C GLY A 74 3.43 -2.28 6.54
N PHE A 75 3.91 -1.08 6.85
CA PHE A 75 4.07 0.02 5.89
C PHE A 75 5.53 0.45 5.73
N GLU A 76 6.47 -0.20 6.41
CA GLU A 76 7.88 0.15 6.41
C GLU A 76 8.74 -0.96 5.79
N VAL A 77 9.67 -0.57 4.93
CA VAL A 77 10.48 -1.52 4.15
C VAL A 77 11.86 -1.81 4.73
N GLY A 78 12.43 -0.90 5.54
CA GLY A 78 13.85 -0.87 5.88
C GLY A 78 14.47 -2.20 6.33
N ALA A 79 13.97 -2.80 7.41
CA ALA A 79 14.49 -4.06 7.93
C ALA A 79 14.23 -5.24 6.98
N HIS A 80 13.11 -5.19 6.26
CA HIS A 80 12.67 -6.27 5.36
C HIS A 80 13.53 -6.33 4.10
N VAL A 81 13.76 -5.19 3.40
CA VAL A 81 14.60 -5.18 2.19
C VAL A 81 16.06 -5.53 2.51
N LYS A 82 16.55 -5.17 3.71
CA LYS A 82 17.90 -5.52 4.16
C LYS A 82 18.09 -7.02 4.36
N SER A 83 17.04 -7.74 4.72
CA SER A 83 17.11 -9.19 5.01
C SER A 83 16.54 -10.09 3.92
N ALA A 84 15.79 -9.53 2.96
CA ALA A 84 15.17 -10.29 1.88
C ALA A 84 16.21 -10.95 0.96
N ASP A 85 15.87 -12.11 0.41
CA ASP A 85 16.59 -12.76 -0.69
C ASP A 85 15.84 -12.61 -2.03
N LEU A 86 14.54 -12.24 -1.97
CA LEU A 86 13.72 -11.88 -3.11
C LEU A 86 12.81 -10.70 -2.76
N ILE A 87 12.87 -9.65 -3.58
CA ILE A 87 12.02 -8.46 -3.46
C ILE A 87 11.15 -8.38 -4.71
N ILE A 88 9.84 -8.44 -4.54
CA ILE A 88 8.85 -8.32 -5.61
C ILE A 88 8.15 -6.97 -5.46
N VAL A 89 8.40 -6.07 -6.38
CA VAL A 89 7.82 -4.73 -6.43
C VAL A 89 6.61 -4.73 -7.34
N VAL A 90 5.45 -4.34 -6.83
CA VAL A 90 4.19 -4.33 -7.58
C VAL A 90 3.64 -2.90 -7.64
N ASP A 91 3.54 -2.36 -8.85
CA ASP A 91 3.00 -1.01 -9.11
C ASP A 91 3.60 0.06 -8.18
N SER A 92 4.92 0.10 -8.04
CA SER A 92 5.60 1.08 -7.19
C SER A 92 6.73 1.79 -7.91
N ASP A 93 6.63 3.12 -7.94
CA ASP A 93 7.63 4.00 -8.55
C ASP A 93 8.89 4.09 -7.67
N ALA A 94 8.69 4.17 -6.35
CA ALA A 94 9.76 4.25 -5.35
C ALA A 94 9.52 3.20 -4.25
N PRO A 95 9.95 1.96 -4.46
CA PRO A 95 9.69 0.85 -3.53
C PRO A 95 10.46 0.97 -2.21
N TRP A 96 11.46 1.85 -2.14
CA TRP A 96 12.16 2.28 -0.93
C TRP A 96 12.86 3.61 -1.19
N LEU A 97 13.39 4.24 -0.15
CA LEU A 97 14.23 5.43 -0.27
C LEU A 97 15.71 5.00 -0.24
N PRO A 98 16.48 5.12 -1.35
CA PRO A 98 17.87 4.65 -1.41
C PRO A 98 18.80 5.29 -0.38
N GLN A 99 18.49 6.52 0.07
CA GLN A 99 19.26 7.22 1.10
C GLN A 99 19.09 6.62 2.51
N LEU A 100 17.98 5.92 2.76
CA LEU A 100 17.62 5.38 4.06
C LEU A 100 17.66 3.85 4.10
N HIS A 101 17.43 3.22 2.96
CA HIS A 101 17.23 1.78 2.87
C HIS A 101 18.18 1.16 1.85
N THR A 102 19.00 0.24 2.30
CA THR A 102 19.90 -0.53 1.44
C THR A 102 19.41 -1.98 1.38
N PRO A 103 18.88 -2.43 0.23
CA PRO A 103 18.54 -3.84 0.04
C PRO A 103 19.74 -4.75 0.25
N ASN A 104 19.46 -6.01 0.63
CA ASN A 104 20.49 -7.04 0.60
C ASN A 104 21.11 -7.11 -0.82
N PRO A 105 22.43 -6.98 -0.97
CA PRO A 105 23.08 -6.98 -2.28
C PRO A 105 22.89 -8.29 -3.06
N ASP A 106 22.63 -9.40 -2.36
CA ASP A 106 22.38 -10.70 -2.96
C ASP A 106 20.90 -10.95 -3.28
N ALA A 107 20.01 -10.00 -2.94
CA ALA A 107 18.59 -10.12 -3.21
C ALA A 107 18.30 -10.01 -4.71
N ARG A 108 17.49 -10.91 -5.23
CA ARG A 108 16.86 -10.72 -6.53
C ARG A 108 15.74 -9.71 -6.42
N VAL A 109 15.65 -8.79 -7.37
CA VAL A 109 14.61 -7.74 -7.41
C VAL A 109 13.81 -7.90 -8.70
N VAL A 110 12.49 -8.01 -8.54
CA VAL A 110 11.52 -8.14 -9.63
C VAL A 110 10.60 -6.94 -9.60
N HIS A 111 10.33 -6.33 -10.74
CA HIS A 111 9.35 -5.28 -10.89
C HIS A 111 8.18 -5.77 -11.75
N ILE A 112 6.96 -5.57 -11.27
CA ILE A 112 5.70 -5.95 -11.94
C ILE A 112 4.84 -4.70 -12.12
N GLY A 113 4.32 -4.47 -13.31
CA GLY A 113 3.44 -3.35 -13.60
C GLY A 113 3.17 -3.17 -15.08
N ALA A 114 2.35 -2.20 -15.45
CA ALA A 114 2.13 -1.82 -16.85
C ALA A 114 3.41 -1.30 -17.52
N ASP A 115 4.20 -0.53 -16.79
CA ASP A 115 5.57 -0.14 -17.10
C ASP A 115 6.45 -0.37 -15.85
N PRO A 116 6.98 -1.60 -15.68
CA PRO A 116 7.67 -1.98 -14.45
C PRO A 116 9.00 -1.25 -14.26
N LEU A 117 9.59 -0.73 -15.32
CA LEU A 117 10.86 0.01 -15.29
C LEU A 117 10.67 1.52 -15.34
N LEU A 118 9.43 2.01 -15.47
CA LEU A 118 9.09 3.43 -15.56
C LEU A 118 9.93 4.14 -16.64
N SER A 119 9.75 3.70 -17.89
CA SER A 119 10.56 4.09 -19.05
C SER A 119 10.57 5.59 -19.33
N ASP A 120 9.52 6.31 -18.91
CA ASP A 120 9.40 7.76 -19.07
C ASP A 120 10.14 8.56 -17.99
N TYR A 121 10.68 7.91 -16.96
CA TYR A 121 11.44 8.61 -15.91
C TYR A 121 12.87 8.88 -16.38
N VAL A 122 13.30 10.12 -16.28
CA VAL A 122 14.65 10.56 -16.70
C VAL A 122 15.75 9.82 -15.93
N MET A 123 15.52 9.55 -14.65
CA MET A 123 16.42 8.75 -13.80
C MET A 123 15.62 7.84 -12.88
N ARG A 124 16.00 6.56 -12.88
CA ARG A 124 15.49 5.57 -11.95
C ARG A 124 16.65 4.68 -11.50
N ASN A 125 16.93 4.71 -10.19
CA ASN A 125 18.08 4.03 -9.62
C ASN A 125 17.66 2.90 -8.64
N PHE A 126 16.82 1.98 -9.15
CA PHE A 126 16.46 0.77 -8.42
C PHE A 126 16.98 -0.45 -9.18
N PRO A 127 17.62 -1.43 -8.51
CA PRO A 127 18.03 -2.66 -9.15
C PRO A 127 16.80 -3.39 -9.72
N SER A 128 16.96 -4.01 -10.86
CA SER A 128 15.95 -4.84 -11.51
C SER A 128 16.64 -6.05 -12.15
N HIS A 129 16.35 -7.23 -11.66
CA HIS A 129 16.85 -8.48 -12.21
C HIS A 129 15.82 -9.12 -13.15
N LEU A 130 14.55 -8.74 -12.98
CA LEU A 130 13.45 -9.15 -13.85
C LEU A 130 12.38 -8.04 -13.86
N GLY A 131 11.95 -7.64 -15.05
CA GLY A 131 10.81 -6.75 -15.27
C GLY A 131 9.69 -7.52 -15.95
N ILE A 132 8.49 -7.53 -15.37
CA ILE A 132 7.31 -8.19 -15.94
C ILE A 132 6.29 -7.13 -16.31
N THR A 133 6.17 -6.85 -17.59
CA THR A 133 5.15 -5.96 -18.13
C THR A 133 3.81 -6.69 -18.21
N GLY A 134 2.77 -6.09 -17.64
CA GLY A 134 1.42 -6.63 -17.69
C GLY A 134 0.50 -5.94 -16.68
N GLN A 135 -0.78 -6.28 -16.74
CA GLN A 135 -1.69 -5.90 -15.65
C GLN A 135 -1.30 -6.70 -14.40
N SER A 136 -0.95 -6.03 -13.33
CA SER A 136 -0.37 -6.66 -12.13
C SER A 136 -1.26 -7.75 -11.53
N SER A 137 -2.59 -7.57 -11.51
CA SER A 137 -3.51 -8.61 -11.05
C SER A 137 -3.48 -9.87 -11.93
N LEU A 138 -3.28 -9.76 -13.25
CA LEU A 138 -3.11 -10.91 -14.13
C LEU A 138 -1.77 -11.61 -13.91
N VAL A 139 -0.71 -10.84 -13.68
CA VAL A 139 0.61 -11.40 -13.34
C VAL A 139 0.55 -12.17 -12.02
N LEU A 140 -0.07 -11.58 -10.98
CA LEU A 140 -0.20 -12.23 -9.66
C LEU A 140 -1.12 -13.45 -9.72
N ALA A 141 -2.20 -13.42 -10.49
CA ALA A 141 -3.06 -14.58 -10.70
C ALA A 141 -2.34 -15.71 -11.46
N GLY A 142 -1.53 -15.37 -12.47
CA GLY A 142 -0.67 -16.33 -13.16
C GLY A 142 0.38 -16.95 -12.25
N LEU A 143 0.98 -16.14 -11.38
CA LEU A 143 1.93 -16.61 -10.37
C LEU A 143 1.26 -17.57 -9.35
N ASP A 144 0.04 -17.26 -8.88
CA ASP A 144 -0.74 -18.15 -8.00
C ASP A 144 -0.99 -19.50 -8.66
N ALA A 145 -1.37 -19.51 -9.93
CA ALA A 145 -1.59 -20.75 -10.69
C ALA A 145 -0.30 -21.56 -10.81
N ALA A 146 0.79 -20.93 -11.26
CA ALA A 146 2.08 -21.60 -11.48
C ALA A 146 2.68 -22.16 -10.17
N LEU A 147 2.62 -21.39 -9.07
CA LEU A 147 3.07 -21.85 -7.76
C LEU A 147 2.21 -23.02 -7.23
N SER A 148 0.91 -23.02 -7.55
CA SER A 148 0.00 -24.10 -7.13
C SER A 148 0.35 -25.43 -7.79
N GLU A 149 0.81 -25.40 -9.03
CA GLU A 149 1.28 -26.60 -9.75
C GLU A 149 2.59 -27.16 -9.17
N ARG A 150 3.44 -26.29 -8.61
CA ARG A 150 4.71 -26.71 -7.99
C ARG A 150 4.57 -27.21 -6.55
N GLY A 151 3.46 -26.89 -5.90
CA GLY A 151 3.22 -27.22 -4.50
C GLY A 151 3.88 -26.25 -3.50
N PRO A 152 3.78 -26.54 -2.19
CA PRO A 152 4.20 -25.62 -1.14
C PRO A 152 5.73 -25.46 -1.09
N SER A 153 6.21 -24.23 -0.89
CA SER A 153 7.63 -23.96 -0.67
C SER A 153 8.13 -24.63 0.61
N PRO A 154 9.37 -25.17 0.64
CA PRO A 154 9.97 -25.73 1.86
C PRO A 154 10.18 -24.66 2.96
N TYR A 155 10.06 -23.39 2.63
CA TYR A 155 10.32 -22.29 3.55
C TYR A 155 9.07 -21.69 4.21
N VAL A 156 7.87 -22.25 4.02
CA VAL A 156 6.61 -21.75 4.58
C VAL A 156 6.71 -21.49 6.10
N ALA A 157 7.20 -22.45 6.86
CA ALA A 157 7.34 -22.31 8.32
C ALA A 157 8.30 -21.18 8.72
N LYS A 158 9.41 -21.02 7.98
CA LYS A 158 10.38 -19.94 8.21
C LYS A 158 9.78 -18.56 7.88
N ARG A 159 9.05 -18.47 6.77
CA ARG A 159 8.36 -17.23 6.36
C ARG A 159 7.31 -16.84 7.40
N ARG A 160 6.50 -17.80 7.90
CA ARG A 160 5.50 -17.57 8.95
C ARG A 160 6.15 -16.97 10.21
N LYS A 161 7.23 -17.59 10.70
CA LYS A 161 7.95 -17.08 11.87
C LYS A 161 8.42 -15.62 11.69
N THR A 162 8.89 -15.28 10.49
CA THR A 162 9.30 -13.90 10.17
C THR A 162 8.12 -12.94 10.20
N VAL A 163 6.97 -13.34 9.65
CA VAL A 163 5.73 -12.54 9.65
C VAL A 163 5.21 -12.33 11.06
N ASP A 164 5.13 -13.40 11.87
CA ASP A 164 4.66 -13.32 13.25
C ASP A 164 5.51 -12.35 14.09
N ALA A 165 6.84 -12.39 13.90
CA ALA A 165 7.76 -11.45 14.55
C ALA A 165 7.56 -10.00 14.07
N ALA A 166 7.37 -9.79 12.76
CA ALA A 166 7.13 -8.47 12.19
C ALA A 166 5.81 -7.86 12.70
N GLN A 167 4.74 -8.65 12.72
CA GLN A 167 3.45 -8.20 13.24
C GLN A 167 3.47 -7.93 14.74
N ALA A 168 4.17 -8.74 15.53
CA ALA A 168 4.34 -8.51 16.96
C ALA A 168 5.08 -7.17 17.22
N ASN A 169 6.16 -6.92 16.49
CA ASN A 169 6.91 -5.67 16.56
C ASN A 169 6.05 -4.46 16.16
N LEU A 170 5.25 -4.58 15.09
CA LEU A 170 4.37 -3.51 14.63
C LEU A 170 3.33 -3.14 15.70
N ARG A 171 2.71 -4.13 16.34
CA ARG A 171 1.78 -3.90 17.46
C ARG A 171 2.45 -3.25 18.68
N GLU A 172 3.68 -3.67 18.99
CA GLU A 172 4.45 -3.08 20.10
C GLU A 172 4.79 -1.60 19.82
N ILE A 173 5.25 -1.28 18.61
CA ILE A 173 5.53 0.09 18.17
C ILE A 173 4.28 0.94 18.30
N GLY A 174 3.16 0.52 17.70
CA GLY A 174 1.90 1.25 17.75
C GLY A 174 1.40 1.50 19.17
N THR A 175 1.48 0.49 20.05
CA THR A 175 1.11 0.63 21.46
C THR A 175 1.96 1.68 22.17
N LYS A 176 3.28 1.66 21.99
CA LYS A 176 4.21 2.64 22.59
C LYS A 176 3.98 4.05 22.06
N GLU A 177 3.73 4.19 20.76
CA GLU A 177 3.44 5.49 20.15
C GLU A 177 2.17 6.11 20.71
N VAL A 178 1.08 5.36 20.79
CA VAL A 178 -0.20 5.83 21.37
C VAL A 178 -0.04 6.17 22.86
N GLN A 179 0.63 5.33 23.65
CA GLN A 179 0.90 5.61 25.07
C GLN A 179 1.74 6.87 25.27
N THR A 180 2.69 7.12 24.37
CA THR A 180 3.52 8.32 24.41
C THR A 180 2.71 9.55 24.02
N ALA A 181 1.92 9.43 22.96
CA ALA A 181 1.08 10.50 22.44
C ALA A 181 -0.02 10.93 23.43
N SER A 182 -0.62 9.98 24.16
CA SER A 182 -1.68 10.25 25.15
C SER A 182 -1.24 11.12 26.33
N LYS A 183 0.07 11.22 26.57
CA LYS A 183 0.65 12.03 27.68
C LYS A 183 1.03 13.45 27.25
N LYS A 184 0.92 13.77 25.94
CA LYS A 184 1.27 15.09 25.42
C LYS A 184 0.12 16.07 25.58
N SER A 185 0.44 17.33 25.82
CA SER A 185 -0.54 18.44 25.92
C SER A 185 -1.13 18.84 24.58
N LEU A 186 -0.41 18.60 23.48
CA LEU A 186 -0.85 18.84 22.10
C LEU A 186 -1.15 17.52 21.40
N SER A 187 -2.20 17.51 20.59
CA SER A 187 -2.53 16.36 19.75
C SER A 187 -1.44 16.13 18.71
N THR A 188 -0.90 14.92 18.69
CA THR A 188 0.10 14.49 17.71
C THR A 188 -0.53 13.57 16.68
N THR A 189 0.10 13.39 15.52
CA THR A 189 -0.43 12.49 14.47
C THR A 189 -0.72 11.07 14.97
N PRO A 190 0.08 10.42 15.83
CA PRO A 190 -0.28 9.12 16.40
C PRO A 190 -1.55 9.16 17.27
N TRP A 191 -1.77 10.25 18.02
CA TRP A 191 -2.99 10.39 18.82
C TRP A 191 -4.21 10.61 17.94
N ILE A 192 -4.08 11.47 16.91
CA ILE A 192 -5.15 11.72 15.93
C ILE A 192 -5.50 10.41 15.20
N ALA A 193 -4.50 9.63 14.77
CA ALA A 193 -4.73 8.36 14.11
C ALA A 193 -5.44 7.35 15.03
N HIS A 194 -5.05 7.26 16.30
CA HIS A 194 -5.71 6.42 17.28
C HIS A 194 -7.19 6.80 17.47
N CYS A 195 -7.47 8.10 17.65
CA CYS A 195 -8.85 8.59 17.78
C CYS A 195 -9.67 8.37 16.51
N LEU A 196 -9.06 8.60 15.34
CA LEU A 196 -9.70 8.34 14.06
C LEU A 196 -10.02 6.85 13.90
N ASN A 197 -9.09 5.96 14.23
CA ASN A 197 -9.32 4.53 14.15
C ASN A 197 -10.46 4.06 15.06
N ALA A 198 -10.59 4.65 16.24
CA ALA A 198 -11.69 4.35 17.17
C ALA A 198 -13.04 4.89 16.68
N ALA A 199 -13.05 5.97 15.89
CA ALA A 199 -14.27 6.64 15.43
C ALA A 199 -14.77 6.20 14.07
N LYS A 200 -13.86 5.71 13.20
CA LYS A 200 -14.23 5.27 11.85
C LYS A 200 -14.86 3.88 11.84
N GLY A 201 -15.74 3.66 10.86
CA GLY A 201 -16.23 2.34 10.52
C GLY A 201 -15.32 1.60 9.53
N PRO A 202 -15.57 0.29 9.32
CA PRO A 202 -14.78 -0.53 8.40
C PRO A 202 -14.90 -0.07 6.93
N GLU A 203 -16.04 0.49 6.55
CA GLU A 203 -16.36 0.92 5.18
C GLU A 203 -16.09 2.41 4.93
N ASP A 204 -15.64 3.18 5.92
CA ASP A 204 -15.36 4.60 5.72
C ASP A 204 -14.23 4.81 4.72
N LEU A 205 -14.39 5.80 3.85
CA LEU A 205 -13.37 6.21 2.89
C LEU A 205 -12.45 7.24 3.53
N VAL A 206 -11.18 6.93 3.67
CA VAL A 206 -10.19 7.82 4.31
C VAL A 206 -9.17 8.27 3.30
N VAL A 207 -9.10 9.58 3.09
CA VAL A 207 -8.10 10.25 2.26
C VAL A 207 -7.01 10.80 3.17
N THR A 208 -5.74 10.48 2.90
CA THR A 208 -4.60 10.98 3.67
C THR A 208 -3.65 11.77 2.78
N GLU A 209 -3.74 13.10 2.82
CA GLU A 209 -2.83 13.99 2.11
C GLU A 209 -1.71 14.49 3.02
N MET A 210 -1.07 13.58 3.71
CA MET A 210 0.11 13.84 4.55
C MET A 210 0.80 12.54 4.92
N VAL A 211 2.01 12.63 5.46
CA VAL A 211 2.64 11.48 6.11
C VAL A 211 1.87 11.19 7.41
N PHE A 212 1.20 10.07 7.45
CA PHE A 212 0.32 9.68 8.55
C PHE A 212 0.69 8.29 9.06
N PRO A 213 0.55 7.98 10.37
CA PRO A 213 0.92 6.68 10.92
C PRO A 213 -0.11 5.60 10.56
N MET A 214 -0.01 5.09 9.34
CA MET A 214 -0.94 4.12 8.75
C MET A 214 -1.06 2.82 9.56
N HIS A 215 -0.01 2.44 10.27
CA HIS A 215 0.01 1.26 11.15
C HIS A 215 -0.88 1.39 12.39
N LEU A 216 -1.46 2.58 12.65
CA LEU A 216 -2.44 2.83 13.69
C LEU A 216 -3.87 2.89 13.16
N LEU A 217 -4.08 2.63 11.87
CA LEU A 217 -5.40 2.60 11.23
C LEU A 217 -5.70 1.20 10.70
N ASP A 218 -6.92 0.75 10.95
CA ASP A 218 -7.42 -0.52 10.46
C ASP A 218 -8.26 -0.29 9.20
N PHE A 219 -7.91 -0.99 8.12
CA PHE A 219 -8.64 -1.03 6.85
C PHE A 219 -8.90 -2.48 6.48
N PRO A 220 -9.87 -3.14 7.14
CA PRO A 220 -10.21 -4.54 6.84
C PRO A 220 -10.86 -4.67 5.46
N GLU A 221 -11.57 -3.62 5.01
CA GLU A 221 -12.21 -3.60 3.71
C GLU A 221 -11.29 -2.95 2.66
N PRO A 222 -11.02 -3.62 1.54
CA PRO A 222 -10.26 -3.05 0.43
C PRO A 222 -10.90 -1.79 -0.15
N GLY A 223 -10.08 -0.87 -0.67
CA GLY A 223 -10.56 0.35 -1.31
C GLY A 223 -11.11 1.41 -0.35
N CYS A 224 -10.78 1.33 0.94
CA CYS A 224 -11.18 2.31 1.95
C CYS A 224 -10.10 3.36 2.27
N HIS A 225 -8.88 3.19 1.76
CA HIS A 225 -7.79 4.14 1.93
C HIS A 225 -7.32 4.71 0.60
N PHE A 226 -7.09 6.03 0.58
CA PHE A 226 -6.56 6.82 -0.53
C PHE A 226 -5.39 7.66 -0.03
N GLY A 227 -4.20 7.32 -0.48
CA GLY A 227 -2.96 7.89 0.02
C GLY A 227 -2.27 8.82 -0.98
N LEU A 228 -1.14 9.36 -0.54
CA LEU A 228 -0.34 10.31 -1.30
C LEU A 228 0.01 9.82 -2.71
N SER A 229 -0.20 10.72 -3.68
CA SER A 229 0.33 10.55 -5.03
C SER A 229 1.87 10.55 -5.00
N PRO A 230 2.53 9.72 -5.83
CA PRO A 230 4.00 9.73 -5.96
C PRO A 230 4.55 11.07 -6.41
N ALA A 231 3.76 11.86 -7.14
CA ALA A 231 4.15 13.21 -7.56
C ALA A 231 4.33 14.20 -6.39
N GLY A 232 3.80 13.88 -5.20
CA GLY A 232 3.97 14.71 -3.99
C GLY A 232 3.30 16.07 -4.07
N GLY A 233 2.38 16.29 -5.02
CA GLY A 233 1.63 17.53 -5.13
C GLY A 233 0.71 17.76 -3.93
N LEU A 234 0.52 19.01 -3.54
CA LEU A 234 -0.36 19.40 -2.43
C LEU A 234 -1.72 19.89 -2.93
N GLY A 235 -2.75 19.81 -2.06
CA GLY A 235 -4.08 20.39 -2.31
C GLY A 235 -5.05 19.47 -3.04
N TRP A 236 -4.74 18.19 -3.21
CA TRP A 236 -5.60 17.23 -3.92
C TRP A 236 -6.65 16.58 -3.02
N GLY A 237 -6.38 16.44 -1.71
CA GLY A 237 -7.19 15.64 -0.79
C GLY A 237 -8.63 16.10 -0.65
N LEU A 238 -8.90 17.41 -0.67
CA LEU A 238 -10.26 17.93 -0.67
C LEU A 238 -11.01 17.58 -1.96
N GLY A 239 -10.35 17.76 -3.12
CA GLY A 239 -10.93 17.42 -4.43
C GLY A 239 -11.23 15.93 -4.57
N GLU A 240 -10.30 15.08 -4.16
CA GLU A 240 -10.50 13.63 -4.14
C GLU A 240 -11.64 13.22 -3.21
N SER A 241 -11.72 13.82 -2.02
CA SER A 241 -12.80 13.53 -1.06
C SER A 241 -14.17 13.91 -1.61
N ILE A 242 -14.29 15.01 -2.34
CA ILE A 242 -15.51 15.39 -3.07
C ILE A 242 -15.87 14.33 -4.12
N GLY A 243 -14.89 13.94 -4.94
CA GLY A 243 -15.08 12.90 -5.95
C GLY A 243 -15.52 11.56 -5.35
N LEU A 244 -14.89 11.15 -4.25
CA LEU A 244 -15.26 9.93 -3.52
C LEU A 244 -16.66 10.00 -2.94
N LYS A 245 -17.05 11.14 -2.38
CA LYS A 245 -18.40 11.31 -1.83
C LYS A 245 -19.49 11.32 -2.90
N LEU A 246 -19.20 11.91 -4.06
CA LEU A 246 -20.10 11.86 -5.22
C LEU A 246 -20.26 10.43 -5.76
N ALA A 247 -19.18 9.66 -5.81
CA ALA A 247 -19.20 8.28 -6.28
C ALA A 247 -19.79 7.30 -5.26
N ASN A 248 -19.78 7.65 -3.97
CA ASN A 248 -20.24 6.80 -2.86
C ASN A 248 -21.12 7.60 -1.89
N PRO A 249 -22.34 7.99 -2.31
CA PRO A 249 -23.19 8.90 -1.54
C PRO A 249 -23.56 8.39 -0.15
N ASP A 250 -23.65 7.08 0.03
CA ASP A 250 -24.06 6.44 1.28
C ASP A 250 -22.90 6.18 2.25
N ARG A 251 -21.65 6.27 1.78
CA ARG A 251 -20.47 6.04 2.61
C ARG A 251 -19.95 7.33 3.24
N ARG A 252 -19.43 7.24 4.44
CA ARG A 252 -18.74 8.37 5.10
C ARG A 252 -17.36 8.57 4.46
N VAL A 253 -17.03 9.83 4.17
CA VAL A 253 -15.72 10.23 3.66
C VAL A 253 -15.02 11.10 4.69
N ILE A 254 -13.76 10.78 4.97
CA ILE A 254 -12.92 11.46 5.95
C ILE A 254 -11.63 11.90 5.23
N ALA A 255 -11.36 13.20 5.20
CA ALA A 255 -10.12 13.77 4.70
C ALA A 255 -9.18 14.09 5.86
N VAL A 256 -7.95 13.59 5.85
CA VAL A 256 -6.88 13.97 6.78
C VAL A 256 -5.83 14.70 5.98
N VAL A 257 -5.69 15.99 6.23
CA VAL A 257 -4.84 16.89 5.45
C VAL A 257 -3.96 17.74 6.37
N GLY A 258 -2.75 18.06 5.94
CA GLY A 258 -1.93 19.08 6.61
C GLY A 258 -2.52 20.48 6.39
N ASP A 259 -2.24 21.41 7.28
CA ASP A 259 -2.68 22.81 7.17
C ASP A 259 -2.17 23.47 5.88
N GLY A 260 -0.92 23.24 5.50
CA GLY A 260 -0.36 23.71 4.23
C GLY A 260 -1.08 23.13 3.02
N SER A 261 -1.34 21.82 3.01
CA SER A 261 -2.11 21.15 1.95
C SER A 261 -3.53 21.71 1.85
N TYR A 262 -4.18 21.90 3.00
CA TYR A 262 -5.52 22.48 3.07
C TYR A 262 -5.58 23.88 2.45
N MET A 263 -4.66 24.75 2.84
CA MET A 263 -4.60 26.11 2.29
C MET A 263 -4.21 26.13 0.81
N PHE A 264 -3.28 25.28 0.39
CA PHE A 264 -2.86 25.16 -1.01
C PHE A 264 -3.99 24.68 -1.92
N GLY A 265 -4.84 23.78 -1.42
CA GLY A 265 -6.02 23.28 -2.13
C GLY A 265 -7.16 24.29 -2.29
N ASN A 266 -6.99 25.53 -1.81
CA ASN A 266 -8.02 26.57 -1.84
C ASN A 266 -9.34 26.10 -1.24
N PRO A 267 -9.46 25.99 0.09
CA PRO A 267 -10.56 25.28 0.75
C PRO A 267 -11.94 25.91 0.55
N THR A 268 -12.01 27.23 0.30
CA THR A 268 -13.29 27.94 0.15
C THR A 268 -14.15 27.39 -0.99
N PRO A 269 -13.66 27.23 -2.24
CA PRO A 269 -14.43 26.60 -3.30
C PRO A 269 -14.80 25.14 -3.00
N ALA A 270 -13.90 24.38 -2.36
CA ALA A 270 -14.17 22.99 -2.01
C ALA A 270 -15.36 22.87 -1.03
N HIS A 271 -15.35 23.67 0.06
CA HIS A 271 -16.46 23.70 1.00
C HIS A 271 -17.75 24.24 0.40
N PHE A 272 -17.66 25.25 -0.48
CA PHE A 272 -18.83 25.75 -1.21
C PHE A 272 -19.49 24.65 -2.08
N VAL A 273 -18.67 23.83 -2.78
CA VAL A 273 -19.18 22.70 -3.55
C VAL A 273 -19.83 21.65 -2.63
N CYS A 274 -19.20 21.35 -1.48
CA CYS A 274 -19.78 20.42 -0.51
C CYS A 274 -21.14 20.90 0.01
N GLU A 275 -21.28 22.18 0.30
CA GLU A 275 -22.55 22.77 0.73
C GLU A 275 -23.58 22.73 -0.39
N ALA A 276 -23.24 23.22 -1.59
CA ALA A 276 -24.15 23.30 -2.74
C ALA A 276 -24.69 21.96 -3.20
N LEU A 277 -23.90 20.89 -3.06
CA LEU A 277 -24.25 19.53 -3.46
C LEU A 277 -24.64 18.62 -2.27
N ALA A 278 -24.75 19.18 -1.07
CA ALA A 278 -25.05 18.43 0.17
C ALA A 278 -24.14 17.20 0.38
N LEU A 279 -22.84 17.42 0.26
CA LEU A 279 -21.81 16.37 0.41
C LEU A 279 -21.17 16.43 1.81
N PRO A 280 -21.67 15.68 2.81
CA PRO A 280 -21.07 15.66 4.13
C PRO A 280 -19.71 14.94 4.10
N ILE A 281 -18.63 15.69 4.32
CA ILE A 281 -17.26 15.21 4.40
C ILE A 281 -16.65 15.68 5.71
N LEU A 282 -16.10 14.77 6.51
CA LEU A 282 -15.32 15.15 7.68
C LEU A 282 -13.90 15.51 7.26
N THR A 283 -13.48 16.74 7.48
CA THR A 283 -12.11 17.18 7.21
C THR A 283 -11.35 17.38 8.51
N ILE A 284 -10.27 16.63 8.70
CA ILE A 284 -9.34 16.71 9.83
C ILE A 284 -8.10 17.45 9.35
N ILE A 285 -7.88 18.65 9.86
CA ILE A 285 -6.72 19.48 9.52
C ILE A 285 -5.68 19.32 10.62
N VAL A 286 -4.52 18.76 10.25
CA VAL A 286 -3.39 18.63 11.16
C VAL A 286 -2.52 19.87 11.00
N ASN A 287 -2.62 20.75 11.98
CA ASN A 287 -1.89 22.03 12.00
C ASN A 287 -0.58 21.86 12.78
N ASN A 288 0.56 22.04 12.10
CA ASN A 288 1.90 21.84 12.65
C ASN A 288 2.82 23.07 12.45
#